data_8423d43d83bdf015652094ee322a7bb3
#
_entry.id   8423d43d83bdf015652094ee322a7bb3
#
_cell.length_a   1.000
_cell.length_b   1.000
_cell.length_c   1.000
_cell.angle_alpha   90.00
_cell.angle_beta   90.00
_cell.angle_gamma   90.00
#
_symmetry.space_group_name_H-M   'P 1'
#
loop_
_entity.id
_entity.type
_entity.pdbx_description
1 polymer ?
#
loop_
_entity_poly.entity_id
_entity_poly.type
_entity_poly.pdbx_seq_one_letter_code
_entity_poly.pdbx_strand_id
1 'polypeptide(L)'
;ERGPVVYCAEWPDNDFSVRSAILPQKPVFTVENKPELLYGLTMIHTDAQILSYNNAGKIEVKDVKLNMIPYYAWAHRGSGEMTVWLSNDLSSSRPVLPPTIASESKIEASHPAKSIGAVNDRLIPKDEKDSSVPYYHWWPKSGTTEWISYSFDSEKTISSSAVYWYDDGPWGGCRIPASWKIYYKDTAGNWLPVENTTPYAVIKGVANEVSFTPVRTSAVKLEVKLPADNAAGVFEWEVE
;
A
#
# COMPACT_ATOMS: atom_id res chain seq x y z
N GLU A 1 -16.77 2.78 23.48
CA GLU A 1 -16.93 3.95 24.39
C GLU A 1 -16.84 3.55 25.84
N ARG A 2 -16.33 4.44 26.67
CA ARG A 2 -16.33 4.28 28.12
C ARG A 2 -16.81 5.58 28.76
N GLY A 3 -18.03 5.60 29.24
CA GLY A 3 -18.69 6.84 29.67
C GLY A 3 -18.81 7.78 28.45
N PRO A 4 -18.53 9.09 28.61
CA PRO A 4 -18.61 10.08 27.54
C PRO A 4 -17.37 10.08 26.62
N VAL A 5 -16.36 9.25 26.87
CA VAL A 5 -15.09 9.25 26.12
C VAL A 5 -15.09 8.14 25.07
N VAL A 6 -14.81 8.52 23.84
CA VAL A 6 -14.53 7.59 22.73
C VAL A 6 -13.03 7.29 22.74
N TYR A 7 -12.67 6.04 22.54
CA TYR A 7 -11.30 5.58 22.45
C TYR A 7 -10.98 5.11 21.03
N CYS A 8 -9.72 5.23 20.64
CA CYS A 8 -9.20 4.68 19.38
C CYS A 8 -7.92 3.89 19.65
N ALA A 9 -7.70 2.88 18.84
CA ALA A 9 -6.40 2.22 18.72
C ALA A 9 -5.56 2.98 17.69
N GLU A 10 -4.31 3.28 18.03
CA GLU A 10 -3.36 4.01 17.20
C GLU A 10 -2.05 3.22 17.06
N TRP A 11 -1.41 3.34 15.91
CA TRP A 11 -0.19 2.62 15.56
C TRP A 11 0.98 2.75 16.55
N PRO A 12 1.23 3.89 17.23
CA PRO A 12 2.39 3.99 18.13
C PRO A 12 2.29 3.15 19.41
N ASP A 13 1.08 2.72 19.75
CA ASP A 13 0.82 1.94 20.97
C ASP A 13 0.68 0.45 20.71
N ASN A 14 0.73 0.04 19.44
CA ASN A 14 0.47 -1.33 19.01
C ASN A 14 1.49 -1.73 17.94
N ASP A 15 2.10 -2.89 18.07
CA ASP A 15 3.10 -3.46 17.16
C ASP A 15 2.50 -4.29 16.02
N PHE A 16 1.22 -4.05 15.72
CA PHE A 16 0.45 -4.70 14.66
C PHE A 16 -0.52 -3.73 14.01
N SER A 17 -1.07 -4.09 12.85
CA SER A 17 -2.12 -3.29 12.21
C SER A 17 -3.38 -3.26 13.07
N VAL A 18 -3.70 -2.09 13.61
CA VAL A 18 -4.84 -1.91 14.52
C VAL A 18 -6.19 -2.12 13.82
N ARG A 19 -6.24 -2.00 12.48
CA ARG A 19 -7.45 -2.28 11.70
C ARG A 19 -7.78 -3.76 11.60
N SER A 20 -6.80 -4.64 11.84
CA SER A 20 -7.01 -6.09 11.86
C SER A 20 -7.48 -6.61 13.23
N ALA A 21 -7.48 -5.77 14.24
CA ALA A 21 -7.82 -6.16 15.60
C ALA A 21 -9.30 -6.54 15.76
N ILE A 22 -9.54 -7.63 16.45
CA ILE A 22 -10.86 -8.19 16.73
C ILE A 22 -11.01 -8.33 18.23
N LEU A 23 -12.07 -7.75 18.77
CA LEU A 23 -12.40 -7.87 20.17
C LEU A 23 -13.03 -9.25 20.48
N PRO A 24 -12.83 -9.80 21.67
CA PRO A 24 -13.63 -10.91 22.12
C PRO A 24 -15.11 -10.50 22.25
N GLN A 25 -16.02 -11.46 22.24
CA GLN A 25 -17.47 -11.21 22.36
C GLN A 25 -17.83 -10.43 23.62
N LYS A 26 -17.05 -10.57 24.70
CA LYS A 26 -17.21 -9.84 25.96
C LYS A 26 -15.85 -9.27 26.38
N PRO A 27 -15.43 -8.13 25.80
CA PRO A 27 -14.13 -7.54 26.10
C PRO A 27 -14.08 -7.04 27.55
N VAL A 28 -12.97 -7.34 28.21
CA VAL A 28 -12.67 -6.81 29.55
C VAL A 28 -11.60 -5.74 29.39
N PHE A 29 -11.92 -4.52 29.82
CA PHE A 29 -11.00 -3.40 29.73
C PHE A 29 -10.30 -3.14 31.05
N THR A 30 -8.99 -2.98 31.00
CA THR A 30 -8.18 -2.44 32.09
C THR A 30 -7.82 -0.99 31.80
N VAL A 31 -7.55 -0.24 32.83
CA VAL A 31 -7.31 1.21 32.75
C VAL A 31 -5.91 1.51 33.27
N GLU A 32 -5.17 2.31 32.54
CA GLU A 32 -3.85 2.78 32.93
C GLU A 32 -3.75 4.30 32.77
N ASN A 33 -3.27 5.00 33.79
CA ASN A 33 -3.00 6.43 33.70
C ASN A 33 -1.55 6.64 33.23
N LYS A 34 -1.35 7.42 32.16
CA LYS A 34 -0.08 7.78 31.55
C LYS A 34 0.17 9.30 31.70
N PRO A 35 0.65 9.77 32.86
CA PRO A 35 0.86 11.21 33.07
C PRO A 35 1.93 11.81 32.16
N GLU A 36 2.88 10.99 31.69
CA GLU A 36 3.97 11.40 30.81
C GLU A 36 3.57 11.42 29.32
N LEU A 37 2.45 10.80 28.94
CA LEU A 37 2.02 10.69 27.55
C LEU A 37 1.06 11.82 27.19
N LEU A 38 1.41 12.64 26.17
CA LEU A 38 0.56 13.70 25.62
C LEU A 38 -0.06 14.62 26.71
N TYR A 39 0.77 15.08 27.66
CA TYR A 39 0.36 15.91 28.81
C TYR A 39 -0.54 15.22 29.85
N GLY A 40 -0.56 13.91 29.85
CA GLY A 40 -1.33 13.05 30.72
C GLY A 40 -2.66 12.61 30.12
N LEU A 41 -2.79 11.31 29.94
CA LEU A 41 -4.04 10.69 29.48
C LEU A 41 -4.28 9.34 30.16
N THR A 42 -5.51 8.87 30.03
CA THR A 42 -5.92 7.55 30.51
C THR A 42 -6.01 6.62 29.31
N MET A 43 -5.18 5.58 29.28
CA MET A 43 -5.26 4.49 28.30
C MET A 43 -6.20 3.39 28.78
N ILE A 44 -6.79 2.67 27.85
CA ILE A 44 -7.47 1.41 28.13
C ILE A 44 -6.84 0.28 27.34
N HIS A 45 -6.84 -0.91 27.90
CA HIS A 45 -6.25 -2.11 27.33
C HIS A 45 -7.27 -3.25 27.36
N THR A 46 -7.22 -4.10 26.35
CA THR A 46 -8.03 -5.34 26.31
C THR A 46 -7.28 -6.41 25.53
N ASP A 47 -7.58 -7.66 25.82
CA ASP A 47 -7.16 -8.76 24.96
C ASP A 47 -7.93 -8.67 23.65
N ALA A 48 -7.25 -8.95 22.56
CA ALA A 48 -7.80 -8.95 21.21
C ALA A 48 -7.13 -10.05 20.36
N GLN A 49 -7.64 -10.25 19.17
CA GLN A 49 -7.04 -11.14 18.18
C GLN A 49 -6.76 -10.36 16.90
N ILE A 50 -5.77 -10.82 16.13
CA ILE A 50 -5.51 -10.36 14.78
C ILE A 50 -5.42 -11.55 13.83
N LEU A 51 -5.77 -11.31 12.57
CA LEU A 51 -5.47 -12.23 11.50
C LEU A 51 -4.14 -11.83 10.85
N SER A 52 -3.26 -12.78 10.65
CA SER A 52 -1.99 -12.57 9.95
C SER A 52 -1.70 -13.74 9.01
N TYR A 53 -0.80 -13.52 8.05
CA TYR A 53 -0.27 -14.62 7.24
C TYR A 53 0.99 -15.18 7.93
N ASN A 54 1.09 -16.50 7.98
CA ASN A 54 2.33 -17.16 8.37
C ASN A 54 3.30 -17.29 7.19
N ASN A 55 4.51 -17.79 7.46
CA ASN A 55 5.56 -17.95 6.43
C ASN A 55 5.18 -18.89 5.27
N ALA A 56 4.11 -19.68 5.42
CA ALA A 56 3.57 -20.54 4.37
C ALA A 56 2.39 -19.88 3.60
N GLY A 57 2.13 -18.57 3.82
CA GLY A 57 1.04 -17.84 3.19
C GLY A 57 -0.36 -18.24 3.68
N LYS A 58 -0.45 -18.97 4.82
CA LYS A 58 -1.74 -19.34 5.42
C LYS A 58 -2.14 -18.34 6.50
N ILE A 59 -3.44 -18.05 6.56
CA ILE A 59 -4.00 -17.19 7.59
C ILE A 59 -3.94 -17.91 8.94
N GLU A 60 -3.44 -17.23 9.95
CA GLU A 60 -3.43 -17.66 11.35
C GLU A 60 -4.02 -16.57 12.25
N VAL A 61 -4.58 -16.99 13.38
CA VAL A 61 -5.07 -16.09 14.43
C VAL A 61 -3.98 -15.94 15.47
N LYS A 62 -3.65 -14.68 15.82
CA LYS A 62 -2.72 -14.35 16.90
C LYS A 62 -3.42 -13.58 18.00
N ASP A 63 -3.20 -13.98 19.25
CA ASP A 63 -3.64 -13.21 20.41
C ASP A 63 -2.70 -12.01 20.61
N VAL A 64 -3.28 -10.84 20.85
CA VAL A 64 -2.56 -9.58 21.06
C VAL A 64 -3.19 -8.79 22.20
N LYS A 65 -2.45 -7.84 22.75
CA LYS A 65 -2.99 -6.85 23.67
C LYS A 65 -3.22 -5.56 22.90
N LEU A 66 -4.49 -5.16 22.81
CA LEU A 66 -4.88 -3.93 22.14
C LEU A 66 -4.83 -2.76 23.13
N ASN A 67 -4.06 -1.74 22.79
CA ASN A 67 -3.88 -0.52 23.55
C ASN A 67 -4.64 0.61 22.85
N MET A 68 -5.41 1.40 23.61
CA MET A 68 -6.24 2.46 23.08
C MET A 68 -6.11 3.73 23.90
N ILE A 69 -6.10 4.87 23.22
CA ILE A 69 -6.08 6.21 23.78
C ILE A 69 -7.42 6.92 23.57
N PRO A 70 -7.74 7.96 24.35
CA PRO A 70 -8.87 8.81 24.04
C PRO A 70 -8.77 9.42 22.64
N TYR A 71 -9.84 9.37 21.87
CA TYR A 71 -9.87 9.81 20.48
C TYR A 71 -9.42 11.27 20.29
N TYR A 72 -9.67 12.14 21.27
CA TYR A 72 -9.21 13.53 21.20
C TYR A 72 -7.68 13.69 21.18
N ALA A 73 -6.94 12.65 21.59
CA ALA A 73 -5.48 12.63 21.60
C ALA A 73 -4.88 12.01 20.32
N TRP A 74 -5.72 11.59 19.36
CA TRP A 74 -5.27 11.00 18.10
C TRP A 74 -4.45 11.98 17.25
N ALA A 75 -3.50 11.43 16.50
CA ALA A 75 -2.62 12.11 15.54
C ALA A 75 -1.60 13.12 16.14
N HIS A 76 -1.53 13.27 17.44
CA HIS A 76 -0.54 14.16 18.07
C HIS A 76 0.90 13.60 18.02
N ARG A 77 1.07 12.32 17.65
CA ARG A 77 2.35 11.63 17.53
C ARG A 77 2.74 11.31 16.08
N GLY A 78 2.16 12.00 15.13
CA GLY A 78 2.38 11.82 13.70
C GLY A 78 1.22 11.11 13.00
N SER A 79 1.31 11.04 11.67
CA SER A 79 0.33 10.32 10.85
C SER A 79 0.61 8.83 10.85
N GLY A 80 -0.44 8.01 10.94
CA GLY A 80 -0.34 6.56 10.93
C GLY A 80 -1.70 5.90 11.01
N GLU A 81 -1.70 4.58 11.12
CA GLU A 81 -2.91 3.78 11.17
C GLU A 81 -3.69 4.01 12.47
N MET A 82 -5.01 4.10 12.35
CA MET A 82 -5.91 4.27 13.49
C MET A 82 -7.26 3.61 13.21
N THR A 83 -7.91 3.12 14.27
CA THR A 83 -9.29 2.65 14.22
C THR A 83 -10.07 3.02 15.47
N VAL A 84 -11.34 3.43 15.27
CA VAL A 84 -12.33 3.63 16.34
C VAL A 84 -13.33 2.47 16.37
N TRP A 85 -13.59 1.89 15.19
CA TRP A 85 -14.55 0.82 15.04
C TRP A 85 -13.82 -0.52 15.03
N LEU A 86 -14.08 -1.31 16.04
CA LEU A 86 -13.50 -2.63 16.22
C LEU A 86 -14.60 -3.69 16.10
N SER A 87 -14.37 -4.69 15.26
CA SER A 87 -15.26 -5.84 15.16
C SER A 87 -15.08 -6.79 16.33
N ASN A 88 -16.10 -7.55 16.64
CA ASN A 88 -16.05 -8.72 17.51
C ASN A 88 -16.38 -10.02 16.75
N ASP A 89 -16.30 -9.96 15.42
CA ASP A 89 -16.55 -11.09 14.52
C ASP A 89 -15.30 -11.33 13.66
N LEU A 90 -14.70 -12.50 13.85
CA LEU A 90 -13.50 -12.92 13.12
C LEU A 90 -13.72 -12.95 11.60
N SER A 91 -14.93 -13.24 11.15
CA SER A 91 -15.26 -13.28 9.72
C SER A 91 -15.25 -11.91 9.04
N SER A 92 -15.36 -10.84 9.83
CA SER A 92 -15.31 -9.46 9.33
C SER A 92 -13.90 -8.87 9.30
N SER A 93 -12.92 -9.55 9.91
CA SER A 93 -11.53 -9.12 9.89
C SER A 93 -10.86 -9.42 8.56
N ARG A 94 -9.98 -8.50 8.17
CA ARG A 94 -9.10 -8.71 7.02
C ARG A 94 -7.68 -8.89 7.52
N PRO A 95 -7.00 -10.00 7.17
CA PRO A 95 -5.61 -10.17 7.52
C PRO A 95 -4.77 -9.10 6.82
N VAL A 96 -3.77 -8.59 7.51
CA VAL A 96 -2.76 -7.75 6.88
C VAL A 96 -1.97 -8.62 5.92
N LEU A 97 -1.98 -8.26 4.66
CA LEU A 97 -1.20 -8.95 3.64
C LEU A 97 0.30 -8.85 3.98
N PRO A 98 1.12 -9.88 3.77
CA PRO A 98 2.54 -9.80 4.02
C PRO A 98 3.17 -8.71 3.12
N PRO A 99 4.17 -7.95 3.60
CA PRO A 99 4.80 -6.91 2.80
C PRO A 99 5.38 -7.48 1.50
N THR A 100 5.32 -6.70 0.42
CA THR A 100 5.97 -7.01 -0.86
C THR A 100 7.19 -6.12 -1.07
N ILE A 101 8.05 -6.44 -2.04
CA ILE A 101 9.17 -5.55 -2.41
C ILE A 101 8.63 -4.17 -2.76
N ALA A 102 7.53 -4.08 -3.50
CA ALA A 102 6.90 -2.82 -3.88
C ALA A 102 6.38 -2.04 -2.67
N SER A 103 5.61 -2.70 -1.76
CA SER A 103 4.98 -2.03 -0.62
C SER A 103 5.97 -1.46 0.42
N GLU A 104 7.18 -2.03 0.49
CA GLU A 104 8.26 -1.55 1.37
C GLU A 104 9.17 -0.50 0.70
N SER A 105 8.94 -0.21 -0.58
CA SER A 105 9.81 0.65 -1.36
C SER A 105 9.52 2.14 -1.18
N LYS A 106 10.58 2.94 -1.23
CA LYS A 106 10.45 4.39 -1.38
C LYS A 106 10.10 4.73 -2.83
N ILE A 107 9.04 5.52 -3.01
CA ILE A 107 8.50 5.86 -4.34
C ILE A 107 8.95 7.25 -4.76
N GLU A 108 9.34 7.39 -6.03
CA GLU A 108 9.50 8.67 -6.72
C GLU A 108 8.84 8.59 -8.10
N ALA A 109 8.40 9.73 -8.64
CA ALA A 109 7.76 9.80 -9.96
C ALA A 109 8.12 11.11 -10.67
N SER A 110 8.03 11.09 -12.01
CA SER A 110 8.23 12.25 -12.87
C SER A 110 7.18 13.36 -12.69
N HIS A 111 6.02 13.01 -12.11
CA HIS A 111 4.95 13.96 -11.77
C HIS A 111 4.54 13.71 -10.31
N PRO A 112 5.10 14.49 -9.35
CA PRO A 112 4.78 14.30 -7.95
C PRO A 112 3.29 14.60 -7.67
N ALA A 113 2.61 13.67 -7.00
CA ALA A 113 1.23 13.84 -6.57
C ALA A 113 1.02 13.18 -5.20
N LYS A 114 0.05 13.69 -4.42
CA LYS A 114 -0.29 13.11 -3.11
C LYS A 114 -0.76 11.66 -3.20
N SER A 115 -1.32 11.27 -4.35
CA SER A 115 -1.82 9.92 -4.62
C SER A 115 -0.74 8.91 -5.04
N ILE A 116 0.55 9.28 -5.05
CA ILE A 116 1.62 8.38 -5.51
C ILE A 116 1.68 7.06 -4.71
N GLY A 117 1.30 7.08 -3.45
CA GLY A 117 1.23 5.86 -2.63
C GLY A 117 0.20 4.83 -3.08
N ALA A 118 -0.71 5.19 -4.00
CA ALA A 118 -1.65 4.23 -4.58
C ALA A 118 -0.97 3.14 -5.39
N VAL A 119 0.22 3.41 -5.95
CA VAL A 119 0.89 2.46 -6.85
C VAL A 119 1.51 1.25 -6.15
N ASN A 120 1.55 1.24 -4.81
CA ASN A 120 2.08 0.13 -4.00
C ASN A 120 1.28 -0.11 -2.71
N ASP A 121 0.02 0.30 -2.68
CA ASP A 121 -0.86 0.13 -1.51
C ASP A 121 -1.48 -1.28 -1.42
N ARG A 122 -1.26 -2.11 -2.46
CA ARG A 122 -1.69 -3.51 -2.58
C ARG A 122 -3.22 -3.66 -2.69
N LEU A 123 -3.88 -2.59 -3.10
CA LEU A 123 -5.31 -2.60 -3.39
C LEU A 123 -5.52 -2.93 -4.88
N ILE A 124 -5.88 -4.18 -5.13
CA ILE A 124 -6.10 -4.65 -6.50
C ILE A 124 -7.46 -4.17 -6.98
N PRO A 125 -7.50 -3.44 -8.10
CA PRO A 125 -8.77 -2.98 -8.69
C PRO A 125 -9.54 -4.16 -9.30
N LYS A 126 -10.87 -4.07 -9.34
CA LYS A 126 -11.73 -5.05 -10.02
C LYS A 126 -11.85 -4.81 -11.53
N ASP A 127 -11.59 -3.60 -11.98
CA ASP A 127 -11.55 -3.21 -13.40
C ASP A 127 -10.72 -1.93 -13.59
N GLU A 128 -10.57 -1.46 -14.83
CA GLU A 128 -9.76 -0.28 -15.17
C GLU A 128 -10.34 1.06 -14.68
N LYS A 129 -11.58 1.07 -14.12
CA LYS A 129 -12.30 2.25 -13.64
C LYS A 129 -12.70 2.16 -12.17
N ASP A 130 -12.17 1.21 -11.45
CA ASP A 130 -12.59 0.96 -10.06
C ASP A 130 -12.39 2.20 -9.19
N SER A 131 -13.49 2.89 -8.89
CA SER A 131 -13.49 4.08 -8.03
C SER A 131 -13.41 3.76 -6.53
N SER A 132 -13.39 2.48 -6.15
CA SER A 132 -13.33 2.05 -4.75
C SER A 132 -11.90 1.93 -4.21
N VAL A 133 -10.89 1.99 -5.09
CA VAL A 133 -9.47 1.98 -4.73
C VAL A 133 -8.78 3.24 -5.24
N PRO A 134 -7.73 3.72 -4.55
CA PRO A 134 -6.97 4.88 -5.00
C PRO A 134 -6.21 4.56 -6.29
N TYR A 135 -5.83 5.61 -7.00
CA TYR A 135 -4.98 5.51 -8.19
C TYR A 135 -4.06 6.72 -8.31
N TYR A 136 -2.95 6.55 -9.02
CA TYR A 136 -2.03 7.60 -9.45
C TYR A 136 -2.20 7.87 -10.95
N HIS A 137 -1.96 9.11 -11.42
CA HIS A 137 -2.02 9.48 -12.82
C HIS A 137 -1.05 10.61 -13.16
N TRP A 138 -0.70 10.73 -14.44
CA TRP A 138 0.12 11.82 -14.97
C TRP A 138 -0.69 13.00 -15.56
N TRP A 139 -2.03 12.98 -15.44
CA TRP A 139 -2.85 14.08 -15.95
C TRP A 139 -2.40 15.42 -15.34
N PRO A 140 -2.29 16.55 -16.15
CA PRO A 140 -2.78 16.71 -17.53
C PRO A 140 -1.76 16.40 -18.63
N LYS A 141 -0.66 15.69 -18.39
CA LYS A 141 0.35 15.37 -19.39
C LYS A 141 -0.17 14.40 -20.44
N SER A 142 0.28 14.54 -21.70
CA SER A 142 -0.02 13.63 -22.80
C SER A 142 1.16 13.55 -23.77
N GLY A 143 1.28 12.47 -24.52
CA GLY A 143 2.31 12.26 -25.55
C GLY A 143 3.76 12.24 -25.03
N THR A 144 4.00 12.41 -23.73
CA THR A 144 5.32 12.42 -23.11
C THR A 144 5.72 11.01 -22.64
N THR A 145 6.98 10.86 -22.25
CA THR A 145 7.47 9.68 -21.54
C THR A 145 7.64 10.06 -20.09
N GLU A 146 6.96 9.33 -19.22
CA GLU A 146 6.92 9.55 -17.78
C GLU A 146 7.44 8.31 -17.04
N TRP A 147 7.62 8.42 -15.72
CA TRP A 147 8.16 7.31 -14.96
C TRP A 147 7.70 7.32 -13.50
N ILE A 148 7.77 6.14 -12.88
CA ILE A 148 7.72 5.87 -11.45
C ILE A 148 8.96 5.03 -11.11
N SER A 149 9.55 5.22 -9.94
CA SER A 149 10.65 4.38 -9.48
C SER A 149 10.47 3.95 -8.03
N TYR A 150 10.93 2.74 -7.74
CA TYR A 150 11.11 2.20 -6.40
C TYR A 150 12.58 2.16 -6.04
N SER A 151 12.91 2.63 -4.84
CA SER A 151 14.22 2.44 -4.23
C SER A 151 14.07 1.50 -3.03
N PHE A 152 14.94 0.50 -2.96
CA PHE A 152 14.93 -0.54 -1.94
C PHE A 152 15.89 -0.19 -0.81
N ASP A 153 15.58 -0.55 0.43
CA ASP A 153 16.48 -0.38 1.58
C ASP A 153 17.76 -1.21 1.47
N SER A 154 17.67 -2.32 0.74
CA SER A 154 18.82 -3.18 0.40
C SER A 154 18.63 -3.73 -1.02
N GLU A 155 19.75 -4.14 -1.67
CA GLU A 155 19.63 -4.78 -2.97
C GLU A 155 18.70 -5.99 -2.94
N LYS A 156 17.81 -6.05 -3.92
CA LYS A 156 16.88 -7.16 -4.14
C LYS A 156 17.21 -7.83 -5.49
N THR A 157 16.90 -9.10 -5.60
CA THR A 157 16.87 -9.79 -6.90
C THR A 157 15.42 -9.82 -7.36
N ILE A 158 15.16 -9.25 -8.53
CA ILE A 158 13.84 -9.18 -9.14
C ILE A 158 13.85 -9.85 -10.51
N SER A 159 12.74 -10.46 -10.91
CA SER A 159 12.61 -11.22 -12.18
C SER A 159 11.28 -10.99 -12.88
N SER A 160 10.35 -10.31 -12.25
CA SER A 160 9.03 -10.00 -12.83
C SER A 160 8.49 -8.65 -12.35
N SER A 161 7.54 -8.12 -13.11
CA SER A 161 6.81 -6.91 -12.77
C SER A 161 5.40 -6.97 -13.33
N ALA A 162 4.42 -6.44 -12.57
CA ALA A 162 3.02 -6.39 -12.96
C ALA A 162 2.43 -5.00 -12.73
N VAL A 163 1.67 -4.48 -13.70
CA VAL A 163 1.03 -3.16 -13.60
C VAL A 163 -0.46 -3.27 -13.87
N TYR A 164 -1.26 -2.68 -12.99
CA TYR A 164 -2.69 -2.45 -13.19
C TYR A 164 -2.92 -1.02 -13.67
N TRP A 165 -3.36 -0.85 -14.92
CA TRP A 165 -3.58 0.45 -15.54
C TRP A 165 -4.95 1.04 -15.18
N TYR A 166 -4.96 2.34 -14.86
CA TYR A 166 -6.17 3.14 -14.71
C TYR A 166 -6.57 3.79 -16.04
N ASP A 167 -7.84 3.64 -16.43
CA ASP A 167 -8.42 4.22 -17.66
C ASP A 167 -9.86 4.67 -17.38
N ASP A 168 -10.10 5.96 -17.33
CA ASP A 168 -11.42 6.54 -17.07
C ASP A 168 -12.20 6.90 -18.34
N GLY A 169 -11.82 6.34 -19.48
CA GLY A 169 -12.53 6.56 -20.74
C GLY A 169 -13.97 6.11 -20.72
N PRO A 170 -14.82 6.72 -21.57
CA PRO A 170 -14.49 7.75 -22.56
C PRO A 170 -14.46 9.19 -22.00
N TRP A 171 -14.93 9.42 -20.75
CA TRP A 171 -15.25 10.75 -20.24
C TRP A 171 -14.10 11.44 -19.51
N GLY A 172 -13.18 10.68 -18.93
CA GLY A 172 -12.02 11.22 -18.25
C GLY A 172 -10.80 11.40 -19.18
N GLY A 173 -9.69 11.88 -18.60
CA GLY A 173 -8.46 12.23 -19.32
C GLY A 173 -7.38 11.14 -19.33
N CYS A 174 -7.61 9.99 -18.69
CA CYS A 174 -6.64 8.90 -18.63
C CYS A 174 -7.04 7.73 -19.52
N ARG A 175 -6.04 7.13 -20.17
CA ARG A 175 -6.15 5.92 -20.98
C ARG A 175 -5.02 4.96 -20.61
N ILE A 176 -5.15 3.70 -20.99
CA ILE A 176 -4.01 2.79 -20.93
C ILE A 176 -2.84 3.37 -21.73
N PRO A 177 -1.59 3.13 -21.35
CA PRO A 177 -0.43 3.74 -21.98
C PRO A 177 -0.24 3.24 -23.44
N ALA A 178 0.52 4.01 -24.22
CA ALA A 178 0.93 3.57 -25.56
C ALA A 178 1.97 2.43 -25.47
N SER A 179 2.85 2.47 -24.49
CA SER A 179 3.81 1.40 -24.17
C SER A 179 4.44 1.65 -22.80
N TRP A 180 5.10 0.63 -22.26
CA TRP A 180 5.85 0.73 -21.03
C TRP A 180 7.08 -0.17 -21.05
N LYS A 181 8.05 0.09 -20.13
CA LYS A 181 9.28 -0.69 -19.97
C LYS A 181 9.75 -0.66 -18.54
N ILE A 182 10.45 -1.70 -18.12
CA ILE A 182 11.11 -1.80 -16.83
C ILE A 182 12.61 -1.57 -16.99
N TYR A 183 13.17 -0.77 -16.10
CA TYR A 183 14.59 -0.51 -15.96
C TYR A 183 15.04 -0.85 -14.55
N TYR A 184 16.26 -1.29 -14.39
CA TYR A 184 16.92 -1.48 -13.11
C TYR A 184 18.13 -0.56 -12.99
N LYS A 185 18.57 -0.30 -11.79
CA LYS A 185 19.77 0.51 -11.52
C LYS A 185 20.98 -0.41 -11.39
N ASP A 186 22.00 -0.23 -12.24
CA ASP A 186 23.24 -0.98 -12.14
C ASP A 186 24.13 -0.50 -10.95
N THR A 187 25.23 -1.19 -10.70
CA THR A 187 26.18 -0.86 -9.62
C THR A 187 26.89 0.48 -9.82
N ALA A 188 26.92 1.00 -11.04
CA ALA A 188 27.44 2.33 -11.38
C ALA A 188 26.39 3.45 -11.24
N GLY A 189 25.13 3.10 -10.95
CA GLY A 189 24.03 4.04 -10.79
C GLY A 189 23.27 4.36 -12.07
N ASN A 190 23.54 3.68 -13.20
CA ASN A 190 22.86 3.90 -14.46
C ASN A 190 21.57 3.11 -14.55
N TRP A 191 20.56 3.67 -15.22
CA TRP A 191 19.34 2.97 -15.55
C TRP A 191 19.51 2.14 -16.82
N LEU A 192 19.41 0.82 -16.71
CA LEU A 192 19.49 -0.12 -17.81
C LEU A 192 18.13 -0.84 -17.99
N PRO A 193 17.67 -1.06 -19.23
CA PRO A 193 16.47 -1.84 -19.45
C PRO A 193 16.69 -3.30 -19.02
N VAL A 194 15.64 -3.92 -18.45
CA VAL A 194 15.68 -5.37 -18.20
C VAL A 194 15.64 -6.15 -19.53
N GLU A 195 16.27 -7.31 -19.55
CA GLU A 195 16.14 -8.25 -20.67
C GLU A 195 14.87 -9.07 -20.49
N ASN A 196 13.76 -8.58 -21.07
CA ASN A 196 12.45 -9.20 -20.91
C ASN A 196 12.34 -10.52 -21.68
N THR A 197 11.76 -11.53 -21.05
CA THR A 197 11.50 -12.88 -21.62
C THR A 197 10.07 -13.02 -22.11
N THR A 198 9.17 -12.15 -21.67
CA THR A 198 7.79 -12.03 -22.14
C THR A 198 7.52 -10.64 -22.70
N PRO A 199 6.54 -10.45 -23.60
CA PRO A 199 6.24 -9.15 -24.18
C PRO A 199 5.59 -8.22 -23.15
N TYR A 200 5.79 -6.91 -23.30
CA TYR A 200 5.06 -5.88 -22.57
C TYR A 200 3.63 -5.75 -23.12
N ALA A 201 2.66 -6.32 -22.43
CA ALA A 201 1.26 -6.19 -22.79
C ALA A 201 0.67 -4.85 -22.30
N VAL A 202 -0.41 -4.39 -22.96
CA VAL A 202 -1.19 -3.23 -22.54
C VAL A 202 -2.67 -3.59 -22.68
N ILE A 203 -3.23 -4.18 -21.62
CA ILE A 203 -4.58 -4.73 -21.57
C ILE A 203 -5.34 -4.08 -20.41
N LYS A 204 -6.60 -3.69 -20.65
CA LYS A 204 -7.47 -3.09 -19.64
C LYS A 204 -7.98 -4.11 -18.62
N GLY A 205 -8.16 -3.67 -17.38
CA GLY A 205 -8.87 -4.42 -16.34
C GLY A 205 -8.14 -5.65 -15.79
N VAL A 206 -6.86 -5.84 -16.14
CA VAL A 206 -6.04 -6.96 -15.68
C VAL A 206 -4.63 -6.52 -15.34
N ALA A 207 -3.92 -7.34 -14.56
CA ALA A 207 -2.48 -7.20 -14.37
C ALA A 207 -1.76 -7.39 -15.72
N ASN A 208 -0.91 -6.44 -16.07
CA ASN A 208 -0.04 -6.53 -17.23
C ASN A 208 1.35 -6.96 -16.73
N GLU A 209 1.64 -8.23 -16.87
CA GLU A 209 2.86 -8.86 -16.36
C GLU A 209 3.96 -8.91 -17.41
N VAL A 210 5.20 -8.73 -16.97
CA VAL A 210 6.41 -8.97 -17.74
C VAL A 210 7.41 -9.76 -16.90
N SER A 211 7.94 -10.83 -17.46
CA SER A 211 9.06 -11.58 -16.89
C SER A 211 10.36 -11.20 -17.60
N PHE A 212 11.46 -11.22 -16.89
CA PHE A 212 12.78 -10.86 -17.40
C PHE A 212 13.89 -11.67 -16.75
N THR A 213 15.07 -11.67 -17.36
CA THR A 213 16.26 -12.25 -16.74
C THR A 213 16.49 -11.64 -15.37
N PRO A 214 16.63 -12.46 -14.29
CA PRO A 214 16.77 -11.93 -12.93
C PRO A 214 17.91 -10.91 -12.82
N VAL A 215 17.64 -9.78 -12.19
CA VAL A 215 18.61 -8.72 -11.93
C VAL A 215 18.69 -8.40 -10.44
N ARG A 216 19.91 -8.22 -9.94
CA ARG A 216 20.15 -7.74 -8.59
C ARG A 216 20.35 -6.23 -8.61
N THR A 217 19.54 -5.49 -7.86
CA THR A 217 19.49 -4.03 -7.95
C THR A 217 19.02 -3.39 -6.65
N SER A 218 19.37 -2.13 -6.45
CA SER A 218 18.87 -1.27 -5.36
C SER A 218 17.66 -0.44 -5.77
N ALA A 219 17.29 -0.40 -7.06
CA ALA A 219 16.15 0.38 -7.53
C ALA A 219 15.65 -0.12 -8.89
N VAL A 220 14.33 0.04 -9.10
CA VAL A 220 13.65 -0.29 -10.35
C VAL A 220 12.84 0.92 -10.82
N LYS A 221 12.67 1.06 -12.13
CA LYS A 221 11.90 2.14 -12.76
C LYS A 221 10.92 1.59 -13.79
N LEU A 222 9.67 1.97 -13.64
CA LEU A 222 8.61 1.82 -14.63
C LEU A 222 8.63 3.08 -15.51
N GLU A 223 8.98 2.95 -16.77
CA GLU A 223 8.90 4.01 -17.78
C GLU A 223 7.65 3.79 -18.63
N VAL A 224 6.88 4.86 -18.83
CA VAL A 224 5.55 4.82 -19.45
C VAL A 224 5.48 5.85 -20.56
N LYS A 225 5.19 5.41 -21.79
CA LYS A 225 4.87 6.29 -22.90
C LYS A 225 3.37 6.60 -22.86
N LEU A 226 3.03 7.86 -22.63
CA LEU A 226 1.64 8.31 -22.63
C LEU A 226 1.07 8.30 -24.05
N PRO A 227 -0.27 8.07 -24.20
CA PRO A 227 -0.96 8.28 -25.48
C PRO A 227 -0.80 9.74 -25.97
N ALA A 228 -0.96 9.95 -27.28
CA ALA A 228 -0.72 11.26 -27.89
C ALA A 228 -1.58 12.38 -27.27
N ASP A 229 -2.86 12.10 -26.98
CA ASP A 229 -3.86 13.07 -26.55
C ASP A 229 -4.38 12.85 -25.12
N ASN A 230 -3.87 11.85 -24.41
CA ASN A 230 -4.34 11.50 -23.07
C ASN A 230 -3.19 11.25 -22.09
N ALA A 231 -3.47 11.39 -20.82
CA ALA A 231 -2.63 10.87 -19.76
C ALA A 231 -2.76 9.35 -19.64
N ALA A 232 -1.95 8.74 -18.77
CA ALA A 232 -2.18 7.40 -18.25
C ALA A 232 -2.25 7.44 -16.73
N GLY A 233 -2.76 6.37 -16.13
CA GLY A 233 -2.78 6.18 -14.69
C GLY A 233 -2.45 4.75 -14.31
N VAL A 234 -2.11 4.57 -13.04
CA VAL A 234 -1.71 3.30 -12.42
C VAL A 234 -2.49 3.12 -11.14
N PHE A 235 -3.11 1.96 -10.97
CA PHE A 235 -3.67 1.54 -9.69
C PHE A 235 -2.58 0.92 -8.81
N GLU A 236 -1.91 -0.09 -9.34
CA GLU A 236 -0.91 -0.86 -8.61
C GLU A 236 0.26 -1.22 -9.52
N TRP A 237 1.48 -1.21 -8.98
CA TRP A 237 2.70 -1.67 -9.64
C TRP A 237 3.50 -2.56 -8.71
N GLU A 238 3.53 -3.86 -9.01
CA GLU A 238 4.25 -4.89 -8.27
C GLU A 238 5.56 -5.26 -8.96
N VAL A 239 6.52 -5.70 -8.14
CA VAL A 239 7.83 -6.25 -8.58
C VAL A 239 8.20 -7.45 -7.72
N GLU A 240 8.71 -8.52 -8.34
CA GLU A 240 9.07 -9.77 -7.70
C GLU A 240 10.44 -10.30 -8.17
#